data_51aa8b061d62cb4c9217bab766e4a591
#
_entry.id   51aa8b061d62cb4c9217bab766e4a591
#
_cell.length_a   1.000
_cell.length_b   1.000
_cell.length_c   1.000
_cell.angle_alpha   90.00
_cell.angle_beta   90.00
_cell.angle_gamma   90.00
#
_symmetry.space_group_name_H-M   'P 1'
#
loop_
_entity.id
_entity.type
_entity.pdbx_description
1 polymer ?
#
loop_
_entity_poly.entity_id
_entity_poly.type
_entity_poly.pdbx_seq_one_letter_code
_entity_poly.pdbx_strand_id
1 'polypeptide(L)'
;MVLNIAAIVATSCGDMLDLAPIDNYGSTSYWKTESQVSAYIDGLHKQLRDMAEQHIITFGELRGGHYKDGTSADGLAISSGEIRLQNLSKETPGVTKFGNIYGCITNINLFIARVTDANFIPEAKKNYYLGQAYGLRAFYYFDLYRVYGGVPIRLGVEVIDGVLDPNKLYLGRAKPSEVISQIKKDLETSLQYFGENSDFNSYGHGTKVYWSKAATECLAGEVYLWNSKVTIGDNKATESDLSKAKKYLKDVEGNYGLQLQQDFKRIFSADNKGNSEVIMAVSYM
;
A
#
# COMPACT_ATOMS: atom_id res chain seq x y z
N MET A 1 -2.25 56.45 -55.90
CA MET A 1 -2.36 56.43 -54.47
C MET A 1 -2.59 54.99 -54.04
N VAL A 2 -1.49 54.30 -53.73
CA VAL A 2 -1.50 52.88 -53.43
C VAL A 2 -1.42 52.75 -51.91
N LEU A 3 -2.45 52.20 -51.29
CA LEU A 3 -2.55 51.99 -49.82
C LEU A 3 -1.87 50.66 -49.50
N ASN A 4 -0.70 50.70 -48.86
CA ASN A 4 -0.02 49.53 -48.33
C ASN A 4 -0.64 49.20 -46.96
N ILE A 5 -1.40 48.10 -46.89
CA ILE A 5 -1.85 47.51 -45.64
C ILE A 5 -0.76 46.57 -45.13
N ALA A 6 -0.03 46.99 -44.11
CA ALA A 6 0.92 46.15 -43.41
C ALA A 6 0.13 45.19 -42.51
N ALA A 7 0.13 43.91 -42.86
CA ALA A 7 -0.39 42.85 -41.97
C ALA A 7 0.58 42.65 -40.80
N ILE A 8 0.17 43.08 -39.62
CA ILE A 8 0.87 42.76 -38.35
C ILE A 8 0.53 41.31 -38.03
N VAL A 9 1.47 40.42 -38.26
CA VAL A 9 1.40 39.05 -37.80
C VAL A 9 1.69 39.07 -36.28
N ALA A 10 0.62 39.00 -35.48
CA ALA A 10 0.74 38.78 -34.06
C ALA A 10 1.21 37.34 -33.83
N THR A 11 2.50 37.14 -33.68
CA THR A 11 3.05 35.91 -33.13
C THR A 11 2.68 35.88 -31.65
N SER A 12 1.62 35.19 -31.34
CA SER A 12 1.24 34.90 -29.96
C SER A 12 2.33 33.99 -29.36
N CYS A 13 3.09 34.52 -28.41
CA CYS A 13 3.98 33.72 -27.56
C CYS A 13 3.11 32.89 -26.62
N GLY A 14 2.67 31.72 -27.07
CA GLY A 14 1.90 30.78 -26.25
C GLY A 14 2.69 30.27 -25.03
N ASP A 15 4.00 30.20 -25.10
CA ASP A 15 4.87 29.67 -24.05
C ASP A 15 5.03 30.56 -22.81
N MET A 16 4.66 31.83 -22.86
CA MET A 16 4.77 32.75 -21.71
C MET A 16 3.57 32.70 -20.75
N LEU A 17 2.50 32.03 -21.13
CA LEU A 17 1.28 31.91 -20.30
C LEU A 17 1.15 30.57 -19.59
N ASP A 18 1.97 29.58 -19.96
CA ASP A 18 2.05 28.27 -19.30
C ASP A 18 3.13 28.23 -18.21
N LEU A 19 3.10 29.21 -17.32
CA LEU A 19 3.95 29.16 -16.12
C LEU A 19 3.38 28.11 -15.17
N ALA A 20 4.07 26.98 -15.07
CA ALA A 20 3.80 26.05 -14.00
C ALA A 20 3.93 26.77 -12.64
N PRO A 21 3.00 26.62 -11.71
CA PRO A 21 3.10 27.23 -10.38
C PRO A 21 4.44 26.89 -9.74
N ILE A 22 5.18 27.90 -9.29
CA ILE A 22 6.50 27.71 -8.66
C ILE A 22 6.37 26.98 -7.32
N ASP A 23 5.23 27.12 -6.66
CA ASP A 23 4.98 26.58 -5.31
C ASP A 23 4.22 25.24 -5.30
N ASN A 24 3.78 24.74 -6.46
CA ASN A 24 3.09 23.46 -6.56
C ASN A 24 3.71 22.61 -7.67
N TYR A 25 4.08 21.37 -7.31
CA TYR A 25 4.56 20.41 -8.31
C TYR A 25 3.40 19.95 -9.19
N GLY A 26 3.39 20.35 -10.44
CA GLY A 26 2.49 19.78 -11.45
C GLY A 26 2.95 18.39 -11.92
N SER A 27 2.10 17.69 -12.67
CA SER A 27 2.43 16.35 -13.22
C SER A 27 3.68 16.36 -14.10
N THR A 28 4.01 17.50 -14.71
CA THR A 28 5.19 17.68 -15.60
C THR A 28 6.47 18.07 -14.85
N SER A 29 6.36 18.62 -13.63
CA SER A 29 7.50 19.08 -12.81
C SER A 29 7.91 18.09 -11.71
N TYR A 30 7.01 17.24 -11.27
CA TYR A 30 7.30 16.13 -10.36
C TYR A 30 7.89 14.93 -11.14
N TRP A 31 8.47 13.97 -10.48
CA TRP A 31 9.06 12.76 -11.06
C TRP A 31 10.31 13.02 -11.91
N LYS A 32 11.14 13.98 -11.51
CA LYS A 32 12.38 14.35 -12.22
C LYS A 32 13.65 13.96 -11.47
N THR A 33 13.56 13.75 -10.17
CA THR A 33 14.71 13.48 -9.32
C THR A 33 14.44 12.31 -8.37
N GLU A 34 15.51 11.65 -7.97
CA GLU A 34 15.47 10.58 -6.98
C GLU A 34 14.88 11.05 -5.64
N SER A 35 15.18 12.28 -5.23
CA SER A 35 14.62 12.86 -4.00
C SER A 35 13.10 12.97 -4.03
N GLN A 36 12.51 13.31 -5.18
CA GLN A 36 11.05 13.36 -5.33
C GLN A 36 10.44 11.95 -5.24
N VAL A 37 11.09 10.94 -5.82
CA VAL A 37 10.66 9.55 -5.72
C VAL A 37 10.76 9.05 -4.28
N SER A 38 11.87 9.35 -3.58
CA SER A 38 12.04 9.03 -2.15
C SER A 38 10.95 9.69 -1.30
N ALA A 39 10.68 10.98 -1.50
CA ALA A 39 9.62 11.67 -0.77
C ALA A 39 8.22 11.08 -1.05
N TYR A 40 7.98 10.58 -2.26
CA TYR A 40 6.69 9.96 -2.57
C TYR A 40 6.53 8.60 -1.90
N ILE A 41 7.55 7.75 -1.88
CA ILE A 41 7.51 6.47 -1.16
C ILE A 41 7.34 6.68 0.35
N ASP A 42 7.95 7.73 0.93
CA ASP A 42 7.71 8.14 2.32
C ASP A 42 6.23 8.50 2.54
N GLY A 43 5.63 9.20 1.57
CA GLY A 43 4.20 9.50 1.54
C GLY A 43 3.32 8.25 1.54
N LEU A 44 3.69 7.19 0.81
CA LEU A 44 2.97 5.92 0.82
C LEU A 44 3.04 5.23 2.19
N HIS A 45 4.18 5.28 2.86
CA HIS A 45 4.32 4.75 4.23
C HIS A 45 3.56 5.61 5.25
N LYS A 46 3.53 6.93 5.05
CA LYS A 46 2.64 7.81 5.84
C LYS A 46 1.18 7.42 5.69
N GLN A 47 0.72 7.13 4.47
CA GLN A 47 -0.65 6.65 4.25
C GLN A 47 -0.91 5.32 4.98
N LEU A 48 0.05 4.39 4.97
CA LEU A 48 -0.05 3.16 5.75
C LEU A 48 -0.24 3.45 7.25
N ARG A 49 0.52 4.39 7.79
CA ARG A 49 0.38 4.84 9.18
C ARG A 49 -0.99 5.45 9.45
N ASP A 50 -1.45 6.34 8.57
CA ASP A 50 -2.73 7.03 8.74
C ASP A 50 -3.93 6.06 8.65
N MET A 51 -3.74 4.91 7.99
CA MET A 51 -4.74 3.84 7.88
C MET A 51 -4.58 2.72 8.93
N ALA A 52 -3.59 2.80 9.82
CA ALA A 52 -3.25 1.71 10.73
C ALA A 52 -4.41 1.34 11.68
N GLU A 53 -5.18 2.33 12.18
CA GLU A 53 -6.36 2.06 13.00
C GLU A 53 -7.37 1.20 12.24
N GLN A 54 -7.65 1.51 10.98
CA GLN A 54 -8.58 0.73 10.17
C GLN A 54 -8.06 -0.68 9.91
N HIS A 55 -6.80 -0.84 9.54
CA HIS A 55 -6.22 -2.14 9.21
C HIS A 55 -6.06 -3.04 10.42
N ILE A 56 -5.48 -2.53 11.49
CA ILE A 56 -5.13 -3.34 12.66
C ILE A 56 -6.33 -3.49 13.60
N ILE A 57 -7.01 -2.39 13.91
CA ILE A 57 -8.07 -2.39 14.93
C ILE A 57 -9.41 -2.75 14.33
N THR A 58 -9.90 -1.96 13.37
CA THR A 58 -11.28 -2.13 12.86
C THR A 58 -11.45 -3.44 12.08
N PHE A 59 -10.49 -3.83 11.23
CA PHE A 59 -10.56 -5.05 10.45
C PHE A 59 -10.03 -6.29 11.18
N GLY A 60 -9.21 -6.11 12.22
CA GLY A 60 -8.55 -7.17 12.95
C GLY A 60 -8.98 -7.27 14.41
N GLU A 61 -8.27 -6.62 15.30
CA GLU A 61 -8.33 -6.79 16.74
C GLU A 61 -9.71 -6.55 17.36
N LEU A 62 -10.49 -5.62 16.80
CA LEU A 62 -11.84 -5.33 17.28
C LEU A 62 -12.79 -6.55 17.21
N ARG A 63 -12.51 -7.47 16.27
CA ARG A 63 -13.28 -8.71 16.09
C ARG A 63 -12.79 -9.86 16.98
N GLY A 64 -11.63 -9.73 17.57
CA GLY A 64 -10.99 -10.76 18.41
C GLY A 64 -11.56 -10.90 19.81
N GLY A 65 -12.51 -10.04 20.22
CA GLY A 65 -13.11 -10.06 21.56
C GLY A 65 -12.23 -9.47 22.67
N HIS A 66 -11.10 -8.84 22.31
CA HIS A 66 -10.17 -8.23 23.27
C HIS A 66 -10.61 -6.85 23.75
N TYR A 67 -11.56 -6.23 23.06
CA TYR A 67 -12.06 -4.90 23.37
C TYR A 67 -13.46 -4.94 24.01
N LYS A 68 -13.66 -4.10 25.00
CA LYS A 68 -14.98 -3.83 25.60
C LYS A 68 -15.34 -2.35 25.43
N ASP A 69 -16.61 -2.02 25.71
CA ASP A 69 -16.99 -0.62 25.80
C ASP A 69 -16.19 0.07 26.89
N GLY A 70 -15.62 1.20 26.55
CA GLY A 70 -14.88 2.05 27.45
C GLY A 70 -15.42 3.48 27.37
N THR A 71 -15.32 4.20 28.48
CA THR A 71 -15.43 5.66 28.46
C THR A 71 -14.01 6.18 28.31
N SER A 72 -13.68 6.73 27.15
CA SER A 72 -12.45 7.49 26.99
C SER A 72 -12.67 8.88 27.55
N ALA A 73 -11.84 9.29 28.51
CA ALA A 73 -11.82 10.67 29.01
C ALA A 73 -11.49 11.68 27.89
N ASP A 74 -10.82 11.22 26.83
CA ASP A 74 -10.37 12.05 25.72
C ASP A 74 -11.29 11.97 24.48
N GLY A 75 -12.46 11.35 24.59
CA GLY A 75 -13.40 11.18 23.48
C GLY A 75 -12.93 10.25 22.35
N LEU A 76 -11.85 9.51 22.55
CA LEU A 76 -11.30 8.55 21.60
C LEU A 76 -12.02 7.18 21.72
N ALA A 77 -13.34 7.18 21.50
CA ALA A 77 -14.08 5.94 21.45
C ALA A 77 -13.93 5.30 20.07
N ILE A 78 -13.50 4.04 20.00
CA ILE A 78 -13.62 3.23 18.79
C ILE A 78 -15.10 2.95 18.59
N SER A 79 -15.74 3.71 17.70
CA SER A 79 -17.17 3.66 17.47
C SER A 79 -17.58 2.60 16.46
N SER A 80 -17.31 1.34 16.76
CA SER A 80 -17.69 0.22 15.89
C SER A 80 -18.27 -0.92 16.71
N GLY A 81 -19.26 -0.58 17.55
CA GLY A 81 -19.91 -1.53 18.43
C GLY A 81 -20.46 -2.74 17.71
N GLU A 82 -21.04 -2.56 16.52
CA GLU A 82 -21.57 -3.63 15.68
C GLU A 82 -20.49 -4.63 15.26
N ILE A 83 -19.28 -4.13 14.91
CA ILE A 83 -18.16 -4.99 14.52
C ILE A 83 -17.66 -5.76 15.74
N ARG A 84 -17.45 -5.07 16.86
CA ARG A 84 -16.96 -5.66 18.11
C ARG A 84 -17.92 -6.73 18.66
N LEU A 85 -19.21 -6.47 18.61
CA LEU A 85 -20.27 -7.40 19.03
C LEU A 85 -20.57 -8.45 17.97
N GLN A 86 -19.95 -8.36 16.80
CA GLN A 86 -20.21 -9.21 15.62
C GLN A 86 -21.69 -9.20 15.20
N ASN A 87 -22.37 -8.09 15.46
CA ASN A 87 -23.78 -7.89 15.13
C ASN A 87 -23.91 -7.19 13.77
N LEU A 88 -23.32 -7.80 12.75
CA LEU A 88 -23.35 -7.27 11.39
C LEU A 88 -24.59 -7.76 10.66
N SER A 89 -25.36 -6.84 10.11
CA SER A 89 -26.53 -7.10 9.30
C SER A 89 -26.58 -6.18 8.09
N LYS A 90 -27.62 -6.28 7.29
CA LYS A 90 -27.86 -5.33 6.18
C LYS A 90 -28.11 -3.92 6.70
N GLU A 91 -28.74 -3.80 7.86
CA GLU A 91 -29.09 -2.54 8.54
C GLU A 91 -27.89 -1.98 9.33
N THR A 92 -27.02 -2.87 9.82
CA THR A 92 -25.80 -2.54 10.57
C THR A 92 -24.57 -3.15 9.94
N PRO A 93 -24.18 -2.71 8.75
CA PRO A 93 -23.16 -3.39 7.93
C PRO A 93 -21.72 -3.17 8.43
N GLY A 94 -21.52 -2.35 9.44
CA GLY A 94 -20.20 -2.03 9.96
C GLY A 94 -19.41 -1.13 9.00
N VAL A 95 -18.28 -1.60 8.48
CA VAL A 95 -17.48 -0.82 7.53
C VAL A 95 -17.96 -1.06 6.10
N THR A 96 -18.63 -0.07 5.53
CA THR A 96 -19.17 -0.13 4.15
C THR A 96 -18.32 0.62 3.14
N LYS A 97 -17.48 1.55 3.61
CA LYS A 97 -16.71 2.44 2.74
C LYS A 97 -15.27 1.95 2.63
N PHE A 98 -14.85 1.61 1.43
CA PHE A 98 -13.47 1.23 1.12
C PHE A 98 -12.73 2.28 0.26
N GLY A 99 -13.33 3.47 0.08
CA GLY A 99 -12.77 4.53 -0.78
C GLY A 99 -11.38 4.99 -0.36
N ASN A 100 -11.11 5.10 0.94
CA ASN A 100 -9.80 5.50 1.45
C ASN A 100 -8.70 4.50 1.05
N ILE A 101 -8.99 3.19 1.10
CA ILE A 101 -8.04 2.15 0.67
C ILE A 101 -7.75 2.26 -0.82
N TYR A 102 -8.77 2.54 -1.65
CA TYR A 102 -8.55 2.78 -3.08
C TYR A 102 -7.76 4.06 -3.36
N GLY A 103 -7.85 5.08 -2.50
CA GLY A 103 -6.98 6.24 -2.55
C GLY A 103 -5.50 5.83 -2.39
N CYS A 104 -5.20 4.98 -1.42
CA CYS A 104 -3.85 4.43 -1.22
C CYS A 104 -3.41 3.60 -2.44
N ILE A 105 -4.25 2.69 -2.93
CA ILE A 105 -3.96 1.86 -4.12
C ILE A 105 -3.70 2.74 -5.36
N THR A 106 -4.47 3.81 -5.55
CA THR A 106 -4.28 4.74 -6.68
C THR A 106 -2.92 5.42 -6.61
N ASN A 107 -2.51 5.89 -5.43
CA ASN A 107 -1.20 6.50 -5.24
C ASN A 107 -0.05 5.50 -5.46
N ILE A 108 -0.23 4.25 -5.03
CA ILE A 108 0.75 3.18 -5.32
C ILE A 108 0.83 2.90 -6.82
N ASN A 109 -0.30 2.83 -7.52
CA ASN A 109 -0.31 2.62 -8.98
C ASN A 109 0.39 3.75 -9.73
N LEU A 110 0.15 5.00 -9.31
CA LEU A 110 0.86 6.15 -9.86
C LEU A 110 2.36 6.04 -9.63
N PHE A 111 2.77 5.69 -8.42
CA PHE A 111 4.18 5.47 -8.10
C PHE A 111 4.81 4.38 -8.98
N ILE A 112 4.17 3.23 -9.10
CA ILE A 112 4.65 2.12 -9.93
C ILE A 112 4.80 2.58 -11.38
N ALA A 113 3.77 3.23 -11.95
CA ALA A 113 3.79 3.70 -13.33
C ALA A 113 4.93 4.70 -13.60
N ARG A 114 5.19 5.62 -12.66
CA ARG A 114 6.21 6.65 -12.84
C ARG A 114 7.63 6.15 -12.58
N VAL A 115 7.79 5.20 -11.65
CA VAL A 115 9.12 4.70 -11.26
C VAL A 115 9.61 3.60 -12.19
N THR A 116 8.72 2.79 -12.75
CA THR A 116 9.10 1.72 -13.69
C THR A 116 9.93 2.27 -14.85
N ASP A 117 9.52 3.39 -15.44
CA ASP A 117 10.17 3.99 -16.59
C ASP A 117 11.25 5.04 -16.22
N ALA A 118 11.48 5.26 -14.91
CA ALA A 118 12.46 6.25 -14.45
C ALA A 118 13.89 5.80 -14.78
N ASN A 119 14.60 6.60 -15.58
CA ASN A 119 15.98 6.34 -15.98
C ASN A 119 17.01 7.17 -15.18
N PHE A 120 16.54 8.05 -14.30
CA PHE A 120 17.36 8.93 -13.45
C PHE A 120 17.63 8.34 -12.06
N ILE A 121 17.14 7.12 -11.77
CA ILE A 121 17.34 6.40 -10.51
C ILE A 121 18.22 5.19 -10.81
N PRO A 122 19.25 4.89 -9.98
CA PRO A 122 20.01 3.65 -10.08
C PRO A 122 19.09 2.43 -10.00
N GLU A 123 19.32 1.45 -10.89
CA GLU A 123 18.43 0.28 -11.06
C GLU A 123 18.16 -0.46 -9.73
N ALA A 124 19.21 -0.69 -8.93
CA ALA A 124 19.06 -1.37 -7.65
C ALA A 124 18.14 -0.62 -6.68
N LYS A 125 18.20 0.72 -6.68
CA LYS A 125 17.35 1.56 -5.83
C LYS A 125 15.92 1.63 -6.37
N LYS A 126 15.77 1.70 -7.68
CA LYS A 126 14.47 1.62 -8.36
C LYS A 126 13.76 0.32 -8.02
N ASN A 127 14.47 -0.81 -8.10
CA ASN A 127 13.94 -2.12 -7.75
C ASN A 127 13.53 -2.20 -6.28
N TYR A 128 14.32 -1.64 -5.37
CA TYR A 128 13.97 -1.57 -3.96
C TYR A 128 12.65 -0.79 -3.73
N TYR A 129 12.48 0.35 -4.38
CA TYR A 129 11.24 1.12 -4.29
C TYR A 129 10.03 0.41 -4.90
N LEU A 130 10.20 -0.24 -6.04
CA LEU A 130 9.13 -1.03 -6.67
C LEU A 130 8.76 -2.24 -5.80
N GLY A 131 9.73 -2.91 -5.18
CA GLY A 131 9.48 -3.98 -4.22
C GLY A 131 8.55 -3.53 -3.08
N GLN A 132 8.83 -2.36 -2.50
CA GLN A 132 7.97 -1.77 -1.47
C GLN A 132 6.55 -1.49 -1.98
N ALA A 133 6.43 -0.86 -3.16
CA ALA A 133 5.15 -0.46 -3.72
C ALA A 133 4.24 -1.67 -4.03
N TYR A 134 4.79 -2.72 -4.63
CA TYR A 134 4.02 -3.94 -4.88
C TYR A 134 3.62 -4.67 -3.60
N GLY A 135 4.51 -4.72 -2.60
CA GLY A 135 4.19 -5.28 -1.29
C GLY A 135 3.06 -4.53 -0.57
N LEU A 136 3.11 -3.19 -0.57
CA LEU A 136 2.05 -2.36 -0.03
C LEU A 136 0.72 -2.54 -0.78
N ARG A 137 0.75 -2.69 -2.11
CA ARG A 137 -0.47 -2.92 -2.89
C ARG A 137 -1.09 -4.27 -2.56
N ALA A 138 -0.29 -5.31 -2.43
CA ALA A 138 -0.74 -6.63 -1.98
C ALA A 138 -1.40 -6.56 -0.59
N PHE A 139 -0.81 -5.82 0.34
CA PHE A 139 -1.34 -5.61 1.69
C PHE A 139 -2.73 -4.97 1.65
N TYR A 140 -2.91 -3.86 0.93
CA TYR A 140 -4.20 -3.20 0.83
C TYR A 140 -5.26 -4.06 0.14
N TYR A 141 -4.90 -4.78 -0.92
CA TYR A 141 -5.83 -5.72 -1.55
C TYR A 141 -6.18 -6.90 -0.65
N PHE A 142 -5.26 -7.37 0.17
CA PHE A 142 -5.54 -8.45 1.10
C PHE A 142 -6.52 -8.02 2.20
N ASP A 143 -6.40 -6.80 2.70
CA ASP A 143 -7.40 -6.25 3.62
C ASP A 143 -8.78 -6.14 2.98
N LEU A 144 -8.85 -5.61 1.77
CA LEU A 144 -10.11 -5.57 1.01
C LEU A 144 -10.69 -6.96 0.80
N TYR A 145 -9.85 -7.93 0.44
CA TYR A 145 -10.25 -9.31 0.21
C TYR A 145 -10.80 -9.99 1.47
N ARG A 146 -10.13 -9.82 2.61
CA ARG A 146 -10.59 -10.42 3.89
C ARG A 146 -11.95 -9.87 4.33
N VAL A 147 -12.21 -8.60 4.07
CA VAL A 147 -13.43 -7.92 4.53
C VAL A 147 -14.58 -8.05 3.51
N TYR A 148 -14.28 -7.91 2.22
CA TYR A 148 -15.31 -7.76 1.18
C TYR A 148 -15.34 -8.90 0.16
N GLY A 149 -14.36 -9.79 0.14
CA GLY A 149 -14.22 -10.85 -0.85
C GLY A 149 -13.85 -10.30 -2.23
N GLY A 150 -14.77 -10.38 -3.20
CA GLY A 150 -14.57 -9.75 -4.51
C GLY A 150 -14.66 -8.24 -4.44
N VAL A 151 -13.70 -7.55 -5.04
CA VAL A 151 -13.60 -6.08 -5.11
C VAL A 151 -13.09 -5.66 -6.49
N PRO A 152 -13.30 -4.39 -6.93
CA PRO A 152 -12.72 -3.92 -8.18
C PRO A 152 -11.18 -4.02 -8.17
N ILE A 153 -10.59 -4.58 -9.22
CA ILE A 153 -9.13 -4.63 -9.38
C ILE A 153 -8.69 -3.42 -10.21
N ARG A 154 -8.00 -2.48 -9.56
CA ARG A 154 -7.43 -1.28 -10.19
C ARG A 154 -5.92 -1.37 -10.14
N LEU A 155 -5.28 -1.46 -11.30
CA LEU A 155 -3.82 -1.59 -11.42
C LEU A 155 -3.20 -0.46 -12.24
N GLY A 156 -4.02 0.28 -12.98
CA GLY A 156 -3.61 1.38 -13.83
C GLY A 156 -3.83 2.74 -13.19
N VAL A 157 -3.30 3.76 -13.83
CA VAL A 157 -3.55 5.17 -13.55
C VAL A 157 -4.54 5.66 -14.59
N GLU A 158 -5.77 5.94 -14.15
CA GLU A 158 -6.88 6.31 -15.06
C GLU A 158 -6.84 7.80 -15.43
N VAL A 159 -6.11 8.60 -14.68
CA VAL A 159 -5.91 10.02 -14.93
C VAL A 159 -4.43 10.30 -15.00
N ILE A 160 -3.91 10.47 -16.20
CA ILE A 160 -2.55 10.96 -16.45
C ILE A 160 -2.69 12.25 -17.25
N ASP A 161 -2.02 13.31 -16.80
CA ASP A 161 -1.94 14.59 -17.51
C ASP A 161 -3.31 15.28 -17.74
N GLY A 162 -4.22 15.11 -16.77
CA GLY A 162 -5.51 15.81 -16.77
C GLY A 162 -6.60 15.19 -17.65
N VAL A 163 -6.30 14.11 -18.36
CA VAL A 163 -7.30 13.42 -19.19
C VAL A 163 -7.98 12.32 -18.36
N LEU A 164 -9.27 12.48 -18.15
CA LEU A 164 -10.13 11.52 -17.47
C LEU A 164 -11.08 10.87 -18.47
N ASP A 165 -11.04 9.54 -18.58
CA ASP A 165 -12.10 8.79 -19.23
C ASP A 165 -13.09 8.28 -18.17
N PRO A 166 -14.29 8.88 -18.07
CA PRO A 166 -15.27 8.46 -17.07
C PRO A 166 -15.66 6.98 -17.17
N ASN A 167 -15.63 6.39 -18.35
CA ASN A 167 -15.99 4.97 -18.55
C ASN A 167 -14.99 4.02 -17.90
N LYS A 168 -13.74 4.42 -17.76
CA LYS A 168 -12.70 3.64 -17.07
C LYS A 168 -12.77 3.72 -15.56
N LEU A 169 -13.55 4.66 -15.01
CA LEU A 169 -13.71 4.80 -13.56
C LEU A 169 -14.65 3.77 -12.95
N TYR A 170 -15.62 3.29 -13.73
CA TYR A 170 -16.63 2.35 -13.24
C TYR A 170 -16.19 0.91 -13.49
N LEU A 171 -15.59 0.31 -12.46
CA LEU A 171 -15.25 -1.12 -12.49
C LEU A 171 -16.21 -1.91 -11.61
N GLY A 172 -16.74 -2.99 -12.17
CA GLY A 172 -17.45 -3.99 -11.38
C GLY A 172 -16.54 -4.70 -10.37
N ARG A 173 -17.14 -5.39 -9.41
CA ARG A 173 -16.39 -6.25 -8.50
C ARG A 173 -15.82 -7.44 -9.27
N ALA A 174 -14.54 -7.67 -9.14
CA ALA A 174 -13.88 -8.89 -9.58
C ALA A 174 -14.28 -10.07 -8.69
N LYS A 175 -14.13 -11.27 -9.20
CA LYS A 175 -14.36 -12.47 -8.39
C LYS A 175 -13.32 -12.62 -7.30
N PRO A 176 -13.65 -13.18 -6.12
CA PRO A 176 -12.68 -13.46 -5.08
C PRO A 176 -11.44 -14.22 -5.56
N SER A 177 -11.60 -15.19 -6.47
CA SER A 177 -10.48 -15.93 -7.08
C SER A 177 -9.54 -15.04 -7.89
N GLU A 178 -10.05 -14.00 -8.55
CA GLU A 178 -9.24 -13.04 -9.30
C GLU A 178 -8.49 -12.11 -8.35
N VAL A 179 -9.16 -11.66 -7.27
CA VAL A 179 -8.53 -10.78 -6.27
C VAL A 179 -7.37 -11.47 -5.58
N ILE A 180 -7.56 -12.69 -5.08
CA ILE A 180 -6.48 -13.43 -4.40
C ILE A 180 -5.32 -13.76 -5.37
N SER A 181 -5.63 -14.02 -6.64
CA SER A 181 -4.61 -14.22 -7.67
C SER A 181 -3.78 -12.96 -7.90
N GLN A 182 -4.42 -11.79 -7.90
CA GLN A 182 -3.71 -10.50 -8.03
C GLN A 182 -2.85 -10.21 -6.79
N ILE A 183 -3.33 -10.50 -5.59
CA ILE A 183 -2.55 -10.36 -4.35
C ILE A 183 -1.28 -11.21 -4.42
N LYS A 184 -1.41 -12.49 -4.78
CA LYS A 184 -0.27 -13.41 -4.94
C LYS A 184 0.72 -12.90 -5.99
N LYS A 185 0.23 -12.40 -7.12
CA LYS A 185 1.06 -11.82 -8.17
C LYS A 185 1.83 -10.59 -7.68
N ASP A 186 1.20 -9.69 -6.94
CA ASP A 186 1.87 -8.53 -6.39
C ASP A 186 2.95 -8.91 -5.36
N LEU A 187 2.70 -9.92 -4.53
CA LEU A 187 3.71 -10.47 -3.60
C LEU A 187 4.91 -11.06 -4.34
N GLU A 188 4.66 -11.88 -5.37
CA GLU A 188 5.72 -12.45 -6.19
C GLU A 188 6.53 -11.36 -6.90
N THR A 189 5.86 -10.34 -7.45
CA THR A 189 6.51 -9.20 -8.09
C THR A 189 7.33 -8.39 -7.10
N SER A 190 6.81 -8.15 -5.89
CA SER A 190 7.54 -7.49 -4.82
C SER A 190 8.84 -8.22 -4.47
N LEU A 191 8.77 -9.54 -4.30
CA LEU A 191 9.94 -10.39 -4.01
C LEU A 191 10.96 -10.39 -5.16
N GLN A 192 10.50 -10.41 -6.41
CA GLN A 192 11.38 -10.30 -7.58
C GLN A 192 12.14 -8.98 -7.59
N TYR A 193 11.48 -7.86 -7.31
CA TYR A 193 12.12 -6.56 -7.24
C TYR A 193 13.09 -6.43 -6.06
N PHE A 194 12.78 -6.98 -4.90
CA PHE A 194 13.75 -7.02 -3.80
C PHE A 194 14.96 -7.89 -4.11
N GLY A 195 14.79 -8.97 -4.91
CA GLY A 195 15.87 -9.90 -5.26
C GLY A 195 16.59 -10.41 -4.01
N GLU A 196 17.90 -10.26 -3.98
CA GLU A 196 18.73 -10.66 -2.83
C GLU A 196 18.79 -9.63 -1.69
N ASN A 197 18.15 -8.46 -1.86
CA ASN A 197 18.17 -7.43 -0.83
C ASN A 197 17.30 -7.82 0.37
N SER A 198 17.94 -8.27 1.43
CA SER A 198 17.33 -8.65 2.71
C SER A 198 17.55 -7.61 3.82
N ASP A 199 18.16 -6.46 3.51
CA ASP A 199 18.50 -5.44 4.50
C ASP A 199 17.29 -4.55 4.83
N PHE A 200 17.05 -4.35 6.13
CA PHE A 200 16.05 -3.40 6.62
C PHE A 200 16.46 -1.93 6.46
N ASN A 201 17.75 -1.67 6.25
CA ASN A 201 18.32 -0.32 6.23
C ASN A 201 18.73 0.15 4.84
N SER A 202 18.24 -0.47 3.78
CA SER A 202 18.62 -0.10 2.43
C SER A 202 18.29 1.35 2.10
N TYR A 203 19.25 2.02 1.49
CA TYR A 203 19.12 3.37 0.91
C TYR A 203 18.68 4.47 1.89
N GLY A 204 19.06 4.37 3.15
CA GLY A 204 18.76 5.38 4.16
C GLY A 204 17.35 5.28 4.77
N HIS A 205 16.54 4.32 4.34
CA HIS A 205 15.27 3.98 4.97
C HIS A 205 15.54 3.10 6.21
N GLY A 206 16.36 3.64 7.10
CA GLY A 206 16.96 2.91 8.20
C GLY A 206 16.07 2.79 9.39
N THR A 207 15.05 2.04 9.33
CA THR A 207 14.37 1.43 10.48
C THR A 207 13.29 0.51 9.94
N LYS A 208 12.83 -0.42 10.73
CA LYS A 208 11.76 -1.35 10.36
C LYS A 208 10.38 -0.68 10.22
N VAL A 209 10.34 0.58 9.83
CA VAL A 209 9.12 1.36 9.53
C VAL A 209 8.81 1.39 8.03
N TYR A 210 9.76 0.98 7.21
CA TYR A 210 9.57 0.85 5.77
C TYR A 210 9.28 -0.60 5.40
N TRP A 211 8.50 -0.77 4.35
CA TRP A 211 8.20 -2.09 3.80
C TRP A 211 9.49 -2.76 3.30
N SER A 212 9.70 -4.00 3.69
CA SER A 212 10.91 -4.76 3.37
C SER A 212 10.57 -6.09 2.69
N LYS A 213 11.60 -6.80 2.21
CA LYS A 213 11.46 -8.17 1.72
C LYS A 213 10.89 -9.08 2.82
N ALA A 214 11.36 -8.95 4.06
CA ALA A 214 10.84 -9.70 5.19
C ALA A 214 9.35 -9.44 5.43
N ALA A 215 8.91 -8.18 5.32
CA ALA A 215 7.49 -7.83 5.42
C ALA A 215 6.66 -8.47 4.28
N THR A 216 7.20 -8.49 3.06
CA THR A 216 6.54 -9.15 1.92
C THR A 216 6.43 -10.67 2.13
N GLU A 217 7.48 -11.34 2.60
CA GLU A 217 7.46 -12.78 2.89
C GLU A 217 6.52 -13.11 4.06
N CYS A 218 6.49 -12.26 5.10
CA CYS A 218 5.54 -12.41 6.21
C CYS A 218 4.10 -12.32 5.72
N LEU A 219 3.77 -11.30 4.92
CA LEU A 219 2.45 -11.16 4.31
C LEU A 219 2.14 -12.33 3.36
N ALA A 220 3.11 -12.80 2.58
CA ALA A 220 2.94 -13.98 1.73
C ALA A 220 2.60 -15.22 2.57
N GLY A 221 3.31 -15.44 3.67
CA GLY A 221 3.00 -16.48 4.63
C GLY A 221 1.54 -16.44 5.11
N GLU A 222 1.07 -15.25 5.50
CA GLU A 222 -0.31 -15.02 5.95
C GLU A 222 -1.32 -15.26 4.81
N VAL A 223 -1.08 -14.69 3.62
CA VAL A 223 -1.97 -14.84 2.45
C VAL A 223 -2.14 -16.30 2.04
N TYR A 224 -1.03 -17.04 1.94
CA TYR A 224 -1.08 -18.45 1.57
C TYR A 224 -1.70 -19.32 2.68
N LEU A 225 -1.42 -19.01 3.96
CA LEU A 225 -2.06 -19.68 5.09
C LEU A 225 -3.58 -19.45 5.08
N TRP A 226 -4.02 -18.20 4.90
CA TRP A 226 -5.43 -17.85 4.77
C TRP A 226 -6.09 -18.62 3.64
N ASN A 227 -5.49 -18.58 2.45
CA ASN A 227 -6.05 -19.24 1.25
C ASN A 227 -6.06 -20.77 1.38
N SER A 228 -5.22 -21.35 2.23
CA SER A 228 -5.25 -22.79 2.47
C SER A 228 -6.44 -23.26 3.30
N LYS A 229 -7.11 -22.36 4.04
CA LYS A 229 -8.14 -22.71 5.03
C LYS A 229 -9.49 -22.02 4.78
N VAL A 230 -9.50 -20.86 4.11
CA VAL A 230 -10.70 -20.03 4.00
C VAL A 230 -11.22 -20.05 2.56
N THR A 231 -12.49 -20.40 2.41
CA THR A 231 -13.23 -20.29 1.14
C THR A 231 -14.01 -18.99 1.13
N ILE A 232 -13.83 -18.18 0.07
CA ILE A 232 -14.59 -16.95 -0.17
C ILE A 232 -15.16 -16.98 -1.57
N GLY A 233 -16.48 -17.06 -1.68
CA GLY A 233 -17.19 -17.12 -2.95
C GLY A 233 -16.71 -18.27 -3.85
N ASP A 234 -16.20 -17.92 -5.03
CA ASP A 234 -15.66 -18.88 -6.00
C ASP A 234 -14.21 -19.31 -5.68
N ASN A 235 -13.52 -18.60 -4.81
CA ASN A 235 -12.19 -18.99 -4.36
C ASN A 235 -12.29 -20.06 -3.28
N LYS A 236 -11.93 -21.29 -3.61
CA LYS A 236 -11.93 -22.42 -2.68
C LYS A 236 -10.62 -22.52 -1.93
N ALA A 237 -10.71 -22.92 -0.68
CA ALA A 237 -9.52 -23.23 0.14
C ALA A 237 -8.62 -24.24 -0.61
N THR A 238 -7.33 -23.96 -0.65
CA THR A 238 -6.34 -24.74 -1.42
C THR A 238 -5.25 -25.25 -0.48
N GLU A 239 -5.36 -26.49 -0.04
CA GLU A 239 -4.46 -27.07 0.96
C GLU A 239 -2.98 -27.06 0.52
N SER A 240 -2.70 -27.12 -0.78
CA SER A 240 -1.33 -27.03 -1.31
C SER A 240 -0.65 -25.68 -0.98
N ASP A 241 -1.42 -24.63 -0.71
CA ASP A 241 -0.88 -23.32 -0.30
C ASP A 241 -0.25 -23.36 1.10
N LEU A 242 -0.59 -24.33 1.93
CA LEU A 242 0.02 -24.49 3.26
C LEU A 242 1.53 -24.70 3.19
N SER A 243 2.00 -25.42 2.17
CA SER A 243 3.44 -25.62 1.97
C SER A 243 4.16 -24.31 1.63
N LYS A 244 3.54 -23.46 0.81
CA LYS A 244 4.07 -22.14 0.48
C LYS A 244 4.07 -21.22 1.70
N ALA A 245 2.98 -21.20 2.46
CA ALA A 245 2.90 -20.43 3.71
C ALA A 245 4.05 -20.82 4.66
N LYS A 246 4.23 -22.12 4.89
CA LYS A 246 5.31 -22.64 5.74
C LYS A 246 6.68 -22.23 5.24
N LYS A 247 6.91 -22.27 3.91
CA LYS A 247 8.18 -21.84 3.33
C LYS A 247 8.47 -20.40 3.63
N TYR A 248 7.55 -19.48 3.28
CA TYR A 248 7.75 -18.04 3.50
C TYR A 248 7.97 -17.69 4.97
N LEU A 249 7.20 -18.28 5.90
CA LEU A 249 7.37 -18.02 7.33
C LEU A 249 8.72 -18.54 7.85
N LYS A 250 9.20 -19.67 7.34
CA LYS A 250 10.55 -20.14 7.65
C LYS A 250 11.65 -19.28 7.06
N ASP A 251 11.46 -18.75 5.86
CA ASP A 251 12.40 -17.82 5.26
C ASP A 251 12.50 -16.54 6.10
N VAL A 252 11.38 -16.03 6.61
CA VAL A 252 11.36 -14.89 7.56
C VAL A 252 12.13 -15.22 8.83
N GLU A 253 11.90 -16.38 9.43
CA GLU A 253 12.58 -16.83 10.64
C GLU A 253 14.10 -16.97 10.45
N GLY A 254 14.54 -17.48 9.30
CA GLY A 254 15.93 -17.89 9.07
C GLY A 254 16.84 -16.86 8.39
N ASN A 255 16.30 -15.91 7.60
CA ASN A 255 17.13 -15.17 6.64
C ASN A 255 17.38 -13.70 6.99
N TYR A 256 16.78 -13.16 8.06
CA TYR A 256 16.80 -11.73 8.34
C TYR A 256 17.46 -11.36 9.67
N GLY A 257 18.13 -12.30 10.33
CA GLY A 257 18.73 -12.07 11.65
C GLY A 257 17.72 -11.72 12.74
N LEU A 258 16.47 -12.13 12.55
CA LEU A 258 15.41 -11.92 13.53
C LEU A 258 15.61 -12.86 14.73
N GLN A 259 15.38 -12.36 15.93
CA GLN A 259 15.52 -13.11 17.17
C GLN A 259 14.49 -12.64 18.19
N LEU A 260 13.91 -13.60 18.92
CA LEU A 260 13.02 -13.27 20.02
C LEU A 260 13.77 -12.50 21.11
N GLN A 261 13.11 -11.51 21.70
CA GLN A 261 13.65 -10.78 22.84
C GLN A 261 13.57 -11.68 24.10
N GLN A 262 14.60 -11.63 24.91
CA GLN A 262 14.64 -12.39 26.17
C GLN A 262 13.61 -11.88 27.20
N ASP A 263 13.32 -10.58 27.17
CA ASP A 263 12.30 -9.96 28.01
C ASP A 263 11.14 -9.45 27.13
N PHE A 264 9.98 -10.06 27.31
CA PHE A 264 8.75 -9.71 26.58
C PHE A 264 8.38 -8.22 26.69
N LYS A 265 8.62 -7.60 27.85
CA LYS A 265 8.35 -6.16 28.05
C LYS A 265 9.24 -5.28 27.18
N ARG A 266 10.44 -5.74 26.87
CA ARG A 266 11.40 -4.99 26.04
C ARG A 266 10.96 -4.87 24.57
N ILE A 267 10.10 -5.78 24.08
CA ILE A 267 9.59 -5.72 22.70
C ILE A 267 8.90 -4.37 22.45
N PHE A 268 8.12 -3.90 23.43
CA PHE A 268 7.26 -2.72 23.29
C PHE A 268 7.87 -1.45 23.94
N SER A 269 9.10 -1.51 24.39
CA SER A 269 9.77 -0.37 25.04
C SER A 269 10.12 0.71 24.01
N ALA A 270 9.88 1.97 24.35
CA ALA A 270 10.15 3.11 23.47
C ALA A 270 11.63 3.25 23.10
N ASP A 271 12.53 2.84 24.00
CA ASP A 271 13.98 2.84 23.81
C ASP A 271 14.51 1.61 23.04
N ASN A 272 13.63 0.67 22.69
CA ASN A 272 13.96 -0.56 21.99
C ASN A 272 13.15 -0.74 20.67
N LYS A 273 12.76 0.37 20.06
CA LYS A 273 12.04 0.37 18.78
C LYS A 273 12.90 -0.27 17.68
N GLY A 274 12.27 -1.05 16.81
CA GLY A 274 12.98 -1.72 15.71
C GLY A 274 13.93 -2.83 16.16
N ASN A 275 13.72 -3.42 17.35
CA ASN A 275 14.52 -4.53 17.87
C ASN A 275 14.50 -5.76 16.95
N SER A 276 15.27 -6.80 17.31
CA SER A 276 15.45 -7.99 16.47
C SER A 276 14.16 -8.82 16.28
N GLU A 277 13.15 -8.67 17.12
CA GLU A 277 11.87 -9.40 16.98
C GLU A 277 10.88 -8.71 16.05
N VAL A 278 11.05 -7.41 15.80
CA VAL A 278 10.16 -6.63 14.93
C VAL A 278 10.53 -6.83 13.47
N ILE A 279 9.56 -7.19 12.64
CA ILE A 279 9.69 -7.27 11.17
C ILE A 279 9.36 -5.91 10.55
N MET A 280 8.23 -5.34 10.95
CA MET A 280 7.76 -4.03 10.52
C MET A 280 6.95 -3.37 11.63
N ALA A 281 7.12 -2.07 11.80
CA ALA A 281 6.36 -1.28 12.77
C ALA A 281 5.79 -0.02 12.13
N VAL A 282 4.59 0.35 12.53
CA VAL A 282 4.01 1.66 12.20
C VAL A 282 4.46 2.66 13.25
N SER A 283 5.19 3.70 12.84
CA SER A 283 5.73 4.70 13.76
C SER A 283 4.92 6.00 13.74
N TYR A 284 4.51 6.42 14.92
CA TYR A 284 3.93 7.73 15.20
C TYR A 284 5.01 8.57 15.90
N MET A 285 5.75 9.34 15.12
CA MET A 285 6.71 10.32 15.63
C MET A 285 6.28 11.72 15.25
#